data_b02d8c33fd69c4089ceec08c90f97232
#
_entry.id   b02d8c33fd69c4089ceec08c90f97232
#
_cell.length_a   1.000
_cell.length_b   1.000
_cell.length_c   1.000
_cell.angle_alpha   90.00
_cell.angle_beta   90.00
_cell.angle_gamma   90.00
#
_symmetry.space_group_name_H-M   'P 1'
#
loop_
_entity.id
_entity.type
_entity.pdbx_description
1 polymer ?
#
loop_
_entity_poly.entity_id
_entity_poly.type
_entity_poly.pdbx_seq_one_letter_code
_entity_poly.pdbx_strand_id
1 'polypeptide(L)'
;MIPEIHIAYCSPANSTRHVAEVIKSTIIQQSGTVHVLDLAHRDRHDEFKERLKASAPNDCLFIGSPVYRDMAAPPMIEFIDSLPSVNGCSAVPFITWGGAFSGIALWQMGRELTRKGFNLIGGAKVLGVHSMMWSHEEPVGQGHPDAEDDKAVSEFTQAIFERLSEHKTCSLPLEALDYNPEAHTADLKKNLGQPWQIIPKTVDEDKCTQCGVCEEVCPVGAIKLSDYPVFLQSC
;
A
#
# COMPACT_ATOMS: atom_id res chain seq x y z
N MET A 1 25.93 -3.48 8.76
CA MET A 1 24.84 -4.38 9.25
C MET A 1 23.85 -4.48 8.12
N ILE A 2 23.38 -5.68 7.81
CA ILE A 2 22.36 -5.88 6.76
C ILE A 2 21.04 -5.26 7.26
N PRO A 3 20.36 -4.39 6.48
CA PRO A 3 19.12 -3.77 6.91
C PRO A 3 17.99 -4.80 7.01
N GLU A 4 17.12 -4.64 8.00
CA GLU A 4 15.85 -5.35 8.04
C GLU A 4 14.81 -4.60 7.21
N ILE A 5 14.05 -5.33 6.40
CA ILE A 5 13.04 -4.76 5.54
C ILE A 5 11.65 -5.16 6.05
N HIS A 6 10.83 -4.17 6.27
CA HIS A 6 9.42 -4.34 6.60
C HIS A 6 8.59 -4.02 5.37
N ILE A 7 7.59 -4.84 5.07
CA ILE A 7 6.66 -4.62 3.96
C ILE A 7 5.24 -4.67 4.53
N ALA A 8 4.49 -3.57 4.41
CA ALA A 8 3.06 -3.56 4.75
C ALA A 8 2.24 -3.16 3.53
N TYR A 9 1.13 -3.84 3.27
CA TYR A 9 0.30 -3.49 2.13
C TYR A 9 -1.20 -3.74 2.37
N CYS A 10 -2.02 -2.94 1.68
CA CYS A 10 -3.45 -3.17 1.50
C CYS A 10 -3.69 -3.63 0.05
N SER A 11 -4.37 -4.75 -0.17
CA SER A 11 -4.51 -5.30 -1.53
C SER A 11 -5.82 -6.02 -1.79
N PRO A 12 -6.96 -5.30 -1.88
CA PRO A 12 -8.26 -5.93 -2.14
C PRO A 12 -8.36 -6.64 -3.49
N ALA A 13 -7.57 -6.21 -4.49
CA ALA A 13 -7.58 -6.72 -5.86
C ALA A 13 -6.28 -7.47 -6.26
N ASN A 14 -5.44 -7.84 -5.29
CA ASN A 14 -4.17 -8.55 -5.45
C ASN A 14 -3.03 -7.83 -6.19
N SER A 15 -3.23 -6.73 -6.92
CA SER A 15 -2.14 -6.06 -7.64
C SER A 15 -1.07 -5.50 -6.70
N THR A 16 -1.46 -4.87 -5.58
CA THR A 16 -0.49 -4.35 -4.58
C THR A 16 0.26 -5.48 -3.88
N ARG A 17 -0.42 -6.60 -3.61
CA ARG A 17 0.19 -7.83 -3.07
C ARG A 17 1.24 -8.38 -4.03
N HIS A 18 0.93 -8.44 -5.33
CA HIS A 18 1.88 -8.89 -6.34
C HIS A 18 3.18 -8.07 -6.29
N VAL A 19 3.08 -6.75 -6.29
CA VAL A 19 4.24 -5.85 -6.15
C VAL A 19 5.00 -6.10 -4.84
N ALA A 20 4.30 -6.27 -3.73
CA ALA A 20 4.92 -6.57 -2.44
C ALA A 20 5.70 -7.91 -2.45
N GLU A 21 5.18 -8.92 -3.13
CA GLU A 21 5.88 -10.22 -3.28
C GLU A 21 7.11 -10.12 -4.20
N VAL A 22 7.09 -9.27 -5.23
CA VAL A 22 8.27 -8.98 -6.06
C VAL A 22 9.34 -8.28 -5.21
N ILE A 23 8.97 -7.25 -4.44
CA ILE A 23 9.88 -6.57 -3.50
C ILE A 23 10.50 -7.58 -2.53
N LYS A 24 9.68 -8.39 -1.87
CA LYS A 24 10.12 -9.43 -0.93
C LYS A 24 11.11 -10.40 -1.57
N SER A 25 10.76 -10.94 -2.75
CA SER A 25 11.59 -11.92 -3.45
C SER A 25 12.95 -11.33 -3.81
N THR A 26 12.98 -10.08 -4.26
CA THR A 26 14.22 -9.36 -4.59
C THR A 26 15.12 -9.19 -3.37
N ILE A 27 14.55 -8.80 -2.22
CA ILE A 27 15.32 -8.64 -0.97
C ILE A 27 15.88 -9.98 -0.47
N ILE A 28 15.07 -11.05 -0.52
CA ILE A 28 15.51 -12.40 -0.11
C ILE A 28 16.66 -12.88 -1.01
N GLN A 29 16.64 -12.61 -2.31
CA GLN A 29 17.74 -12.93 -3.24
C GLN A 29 19.03 -12.19 -2.88
N GLN A 30 18.94 -11.02 -2.25
CA GLN A 30 20.07 -10.25 -1.71
C GLN A 30 20.48 -10.67 -0.28
N SER A 31 19.97 -11.79 0.21
CA SER A 31 20.19 -12.28 1.58
C SER A 31 19.66 -11.34 2.68
N GLY A 32 18.69 -10.50 2.36
CA GLY A 32 18.03 -9.60 3.32
C GLY A 32 16.96 -10.31 4.16
N THR A 33 16.72 -9.80 5.36
CA THR A 33 15.61 -10.21 6.21
C THR A 33 14.36 -9.39 5.90
N VAL A 34 13.21 -10.07 5.73
CA VAL A 34 11.96 -9.42 5.36
C VAL A 34 10.83 -9.82 6.30
N HIS A 35 10.10 -8.83 6.81
CA HIS A 35 8.87 -9.00 7.59
C HIS A 35 7.69 -8.45 6.79
N VAL A 36 6.69 -9.28 6.51
CA VAL A 36 5.55 -8.91 5.65
C VAL A 36 4.25 -8.88 6.45
N LEU A 37 3.47 -7.83 6.25
CA LEU A 37 2.11 -7.67 6.75
C LEU A 37 1.15 -7.37 5.58
N ASP A 38 0.20 -8.27 5.35
CA ASP A 38 -1.05 -7.93 4.65
C ASP A 38 -2.02 -7.34 5.67
N LEU A 39 -2.54 -6.13 5.41
CA LEU A 39 -3.46 -5.46 6.32
C LEU A 39 -4.78 -6.22 6.53
N ALA A 40 -5.10 -7.18 5.69
CA ALA A 40 -6.23 -8.08 5.91
C ALA A 40 -6.05 -8.92 7.20
N HIS A 41 -4.81 -9.22 7.62
CA HIS A 41 -4.49 -9.97 8.83
C HIS A 41 -4.37 -9.03 10.05
N ARG A 42 -5.48 -8.56 10.57
CA ARG A 42 -5.56 -7.59 11.67
C ARG A 42 -4.93 -8.07 12.97
N ASP A 43 -4.98 -9.35 13.23
CA ASP A 43 -4.36 -10.02 14.39
C ASP A 43 -2.84 -9.88 14.43
N ARG A 44 -2.20 -9.58 13.28
CA ARG A 44 -0.76 -9.42 13.14
C ARG A 44 -0.29 -7.96 13.18
N HIS A 45 -1.22 -6.99 13.20
CA HIS A 45 -0.87 -5.57 13.16
C HIS A 45 0.02 -5.15 14.33
N ASP A 46 -0.32 -5.57 15.55
CA ASP A 46 0.41 -5.15 16.74
C ASP A 46 1.82 -5.76 16.80
N GLU A 47 1.98 -7.03 16.43
CA GLU A 47 3.30 -7.66 16.30
C GLU A 47 4.18 -6.89 15.29
N PHE A 48 3.63 -6.55 14.13
CA PHE A 48 4.35 -5.80 13.10
C PHE A 48 4.76 -4.40 13.59
N LYS A 49 3.87 -3.70 14.29
CA LYS A 49 4.17 -2.37 14.86
C LYS A 49 5.27 -2.43 15.92
N GLU A 50 5.25 -3.45 16.78
CA GLU A 50 6.31 -3.61 17.80
C GLU A 50 7.69 -3.91 17.16
N ARG A 51 7.72 -4.71 16.09
CA ARG A 51 8.96 -4.91 15.31
C ARG A 51 9.44 -3.60 14.70
N LEU A 52 8.55 -2.85 14.07
CA LEU A 52 8.88 -1.58 13.43
C LEU A 52 9.37 -0.53 14.45
N LYS A 53 8.82 -0.52 15.67
CA LYS A 53 9.26 0.35 16.76
C LYS A 53 10.71 0.07 17.20
N ALA A 54 11.15 -1.17 17.06
CA ALA A 54 12.52 -1.60 17.36
C ALA A 54 13.49 -1.38 16.19
N SER A 55 13.03 -0.89 15.05
CA SER A 55 13.82 -0.73 13.83
C SER A 55 14.96 0.28 14.00
N ALA A 56 16.10 -0.05 13.41
CA ALA A 56 17.25 0.84 13.34
C ALA A 56 17.08 1.90 12.24
N PRO A 57 17.84 3.00 12.26
CA PRO A 57 17.80 4.01 11.20
C PRO A 57 18.11 3.46 9.78
N ASN A 58 18.83 2.34 9.71
CA ASN A 58 19.18 1.67 8.46
C ASN A 58 18.12 0.68 7.96
N ASP A 59 17.11 0.39 8.77
CA ASP A 59 15.99 -0.46 8.36
C ASP A 59 15.02 0.34 7.49
N CYS A 60 14.19 -0.37 6.73
CA CYS A 60 13.29 0.27 5.78
C CYS A 60 11.89 -0.33 5.79
N LEU A 61 10.89 0.54 5.75
CA LEU A 61 9.50 0.18 5.54
C LEU A 61 9.11 0.43 4.08
N PHE A 62 8.86 -0.63 3.31
CA PHE A 62 8.07 -0.54 2.09
C PHE A 62 6.59 -0.60 2.43
N ILE A 63 5.81 0.35 1.93
CA ILE A 63 4.39 0.42 2.29
C ILE A 63 3.52 0.67 1.07
N GLY A 64 2.56 -0.22 0.82
CA GLY A 64 1.85 -0.33 -0.44
C GLY A 64 0.34 -0.14 -0.36
N SER A 65 -0.22 0.67 -1.24
CA SER A 65 -1.66 0.93 -1.34
C SER A 65 -2.16 0.90 -2.80
N PRO A 66 -3.36 0.39 -3.07
CA PRO A 66 -4.02 0.74 -4.31
C PRO A 66 -4.47 2.20 -4.28
N VAL A 67 -4.62 2.79 -5.48
CA VAL A 67 -5.24 4.12 -5.63
C VAL A 67 -6.75 3.96 -5.74
N TYR A 68 -7.48 4.55 -4.80
CA TYR A 68 -8.92 4.66 -4.83
C TYR A 68 -9.33 6.12 -4.77
N ARG A 69 -10.15 6.57 -5.75
CA ARG A 69 -10.61 7.96 -5.84
C ARG A 69 -9.45 8.95 -5.69
N ASP A 70 -8.38 8.70 -6.43
CA ASP A 70 -7.19 9.56 -6.53
C ASP A 70 -6.36 9.69 -5.23
N MET A 71 -6.64 8.85 -4.24
CA MET A 71 -5.96 8.80 -2.94
C MET A 71 -5.53 7.38 -2.59
N ALA A 72 -4.67 7.24 -1.59
CA ALA A 72 -4.38 5.93 -1.00
C ALA A 72 -5.64 5.37 -0.31
N ALA A 73 -5.78 4.06 -0.32
CA ALA A 73 -6.92 3.40 0.32
C ALA A 73 -7.01 3.78 1.81
N PRO A 74 -8.21 4.13 2.33
CA PRO A 74 -8.37 4.54 3.72
C PRO A 74 -7.74 3.60 4.75
N PRO A 75 -7.87 2.26 4.65
CA PRO A 75 -7.23 1.35 5.61
C PRO A 75 -5.73 1.51 5.69
N MET A 76 -5.07 1.88 4.57
CA MET A 76 -3.64 2.14 4.57
C MET A 76 -3.29 3.43 5.32
N ILE A 77 -4.05 4.49 5.13
CA ILE A 77 -3.84 5.76 5.83
C ILE A 77 -4.08 5.60 7.33
N GLU A 78 -5.15 4.91 7.73
CA GLU A 78 -5.45 4.56 9.12
C GLU A 78 -4.32 3.72 9.73
N PHE A 79 -3.79 2.76 8.98
CA PHE A 79 -2.66 1.96 9.43
C PHE A 79 -1.41 2.82 9.64
N ILE A 80 -1.03 3.69 8.70
CA ILE A 80 0.09 4.62 8.85
C ILE A 80 -0.10 5.51 10.08
N ASP A 81 -1.31 6.03 10.29
CA ASP A 81 -1.62 6.85 11.47
C ASP A 81 -1.48 6.07 12.78
N SER A 82 -1.74 4.77 12.76
CA SER A 82 -1.57 3.87 13.92
C SER A 82 -0.11 3.43 14.17
N LEU A 83 0.82 3.69 13.24
CA LEU A 83 2.23 3.31 13.41
C LEU A 83 2.87 4.07 14.58
N PRO A 84 3.85 3.46 15.27
CA PRO A 84 4.66 4.16 16.24
C PRO A 84 5.45 5.29 15.57
N SER A 85 5.77 6.33 16.33
CA SER A 85 6.79 7.28 15.87
C SER A 85 8.15 6.61 15.89
N VAL A 86 8.91 6.79 14.81
CA VAL A 86 10.25 6.23 14.64
C VAL A 86 11.30 7.34 14.55
N ASN A 87 12.54 7.02 14.76
CA ASN A 87 13.64 7.99 14.68
C ASN A 87 14.50 7.72 13.44
N GLY A 88 14.03 8.18 12.28
CA GLY A 88 14.79 8.15 11.03
C GLY A 88 14.86 6.81 10.32
N CYS A 89 14.04 5.82 10.69
CA CYS A 89 13.85 4.62 9.88
C CYS A 89 13.43 5.02 8.47
N SER A 90 14.00 4.38 7.46
CA SER A 90 13.71 4.69 6.06
C SER A 90 12.33 4.20 5.65
N ALA A 91 11.68 4.90 4.70
CA ALA A 91 10.42 4.45 4.12
C ALA A 91 10.35 4.66 2.60
N VAL A 92 9.69 3.73 1.93
CA VAL A 92 9.42 3.71 0.50
C VAL A 92 7.93 3.44 0.28
N PRO A 93 7.08 4.46 0.13
CA PRO A 93 5.71 4.24 -0.27
C PRO A 93 5.65 3.76 -1.72
N PHE A 94 4.73 2.83 -2.01
CA PHE A 94 4.42 2.42 -3.38
C PHE A 94 2.91 2.32 -3.59
N ILE A 95 2.48 2.56 -4.82
CA ILE A 95 1.07 2.46 -5.18
C ILE A 95 0.86 1.59 -6.41
N THR A 96 -0.29 0.92 -6.46
CA THR A 96 -0.83 0.34 -7.70
C THR A 96 -2.03 1.18 -8.17
N TRP A 97 -2.10 1.43 -9.46
CA TRP A 97 -3.10 2.33 -10.03
C TRP A 97 -3.63 1.80 -11.37
N GLY A 98 -4.85 2.18 -11.71
CA GLY A 98 -5.57 1.66 -12.87
C GLY A 98 -5.34 2.40 -14.19
N GLY A 99 -4.24 3.14 -14.37
CA GLY A 99 -3.87 3.78 -15.64
C GLY A 99 -4.55 5.12 -15.96
N ALA A 100 -5.62 5.51 -15.27
CA ALA A 100 -6.34 6.75 -15.55
C ALA A 100 -5.70 7.98 -14.85
N PHE A 101 -5.76 8.01 -13.52
CA PHE A 101 -5.15 9.04 -12.70
C PHE A 101 -4.75 8.47 -11.34
N SER A 102 -3.54 8.76 -10.88
CA SER A 102 -3.04 8.26 -9.59
C SER A 102 -3.17 9.27 -8.44
N GLY A 103 -3.69 10.45 -8.74
CA GLY A 103 -4.00 11.49 -7.77
C GLY A 103 -2.83 11.87 -6.87
N ILE A 104 -3.11 11.97 -5.58
CA ILE A 104 -2.16 12.37 -4.54
C ILE A 104 -1.71 11.19 -3.66
N ALA A 105 -2.00 9.95 -4.06
CA ALA A 105 -1.82 8.78 -3.17
C ALA A 105 -0.39 8.64 -2.63
N LEU A 106 0.65 8.75 -3.48
CA LEU A 106 2.06 8.69 -3.02
C LEU A 106 2.41 9.84 -2.09
N TRP A 107 2.06 11.06 -2.47
CA TRP A 107 2.29 12.24 -1.63
C TRP A 107 1.55 12.14 -0.29
N GLN A 108 0.30 11.67 -0.28
CA GLN A 108 -0.48 11.48 0.94
C GLN A 108 0.20 10.50 1.88
N MET A 109 0.60 9.32 1.38
CA MET A 109 1.32 8.33 2.18
C MET A 109 2.66 8.87 2.69
N GLY A 110 3.43 9.52 1.81
CA GLY A 110 4.71 10.14 2.16
C GLY A 110 4.58 11.18 3.27
N ARG A 111 3.54 12.05 3.20
CA ARG A 111 3.24 13.05 4.22
C ARG A 111 2.98 12.40 5.59
N GLU A 112 2.14 11.37 5.64
CA GLU A 112 1.81 10.71 6.90
C GLU A 112 3.02 9.95 7.47
N LEU A 113 3.83 9.31 6.62
CA LEU A 113 5.08 8.66 7.03
C LEU A 113 6.09 9.67 7.60
N THR A 114 6.26 10.81 6.95
CA THR A 114 7.13 11.88 7.45
C THR A 114 6.67 12.40 8.82
N ARG A 115 5.36 12.53 9.05
CA ARG A 115 4.80 12.91 10.36
C ARG A 115 5.09 11.87 11.46
N LYS A 116 5.28 10.61 11.09
CA LYS A 116 5.68 9.52 12.01
C LYS A 116 7.19 9.43 12.22
N GLY A 117 7.99 10.30 11.58
CA GLY A 117 9.44 10.35 11.73
C GLY A 117 10.21 9.46 10.77
N PHE A 118 9.55 8.89 9.75
CA PHE A 118 10.25 8.16 8.69
C PHE A 118 11.00 9.09 7.75
N ASN A 119 12.15 8.61 7.28
CA ASN A 119 12.93 9.24 6.23
C ASN A 119 12.54 8.66 4.86
N LEU A 120 11.91 9.44 4.01
CA LEU A 120 11.56 8.99 2.65
C LEU A 120 12.82 8.86 1.82
N ILE A 121 13.03 7.70 1.19
CA ILE A 121 14.21 7.42 0.36
C ILE A 121 13.86 6.99 -1.07
N GLY A 122 12.58 6.89 -1.39
CA GLY A 122 12.06 6.53 -2.70
C GLY A 122 10.54 6.52 -2.71
N GLY A 123 9.98 6.24 -3.87
CA GLY A 123 8.56 5.98 -4.07
C GLY A 123 8.34 5.31 -5.42
N ALA A 124 7.35 4.45 -5.53
CA ALA A 124 7.06 3.71 -6.75
C ALA A 124 5.57 3.75 -7.11
N LYS A 125 5.31 3.72 -8.43
CA LYS A 125 3.96 3.63 -8.98
C LYS A 125 3.95 2.53 -10.04
N VAL A 126 3.11 1.52 -9.84
CA VAL A 126 3.02 0.36 -10.73
C VAL A 126 1.62 0.27 -11.32
N LEU A 127 1.53 0.01 -12.62
CA LEU A 127 0.25 -0.19 -13.29
C LEU A 127 -0.39 -1.50 -12.80
N GLY A 128 -1.69 -1.50 -12.68
CA GLY A 128 -2.51 -2.67 -12.39
C GLY A 128 -3.87 -2.56 -13.08
N VAL A 129 -4.62 -3.62 -13.07
CA VAL A 129 -5.97 -3.60 -13.66
C VAL A 129 -6.85 -2.60 -12.92
N HIS A 130 -7.57 -1.77 -13.67
CA HIS A 130 -8.53 -0.82 -13.11
C HIS A 130 -9.72 -1.57 -12.53
N SER A 131 -9.80 -1.69 -11.20
CA SER A 131 -10.77 -2.55 -10.51
C SER A 131 -12.25 -2.22 -10.80
N MET A 132 -12.58 -0.98 -11.16
CA MET A 132 -13.95 -0.60 -11.56
C MET A 132 -14.32 -1.06 -12.98
N MET A 133 -13.38 -1.55 -13.77
CA MET A 133 -13.58 -2.00 -15.14
C MET A 133 -13.66 -3.53 -15.27
N TRP A 134 -13.82 -4.24 -14.15
CA TRP A 134 -13.84 -5.70 -14.11
C TRP A 134 -14.88 -6.36 -15.06
N SER A 135 -15.92 -5.64 -15.43
CA SER A 135 -16.97 -6.11 -16.36
C SER A 135 -16.72 -5.76 -17.83
N HIS A 136 -15.64 -5.01 -18.13
CA HIS A 136 -15.24 -4.69 -19.50
C HIS A 136 -14.41 -5.83 -20.10
N GLU A 137 -14.56 -6.07 -21.40
CA GLU A 137 -13.77 -7.09 -22.12
C GLU A 137 -12.27 -6.76 -22.10
N GLU A 138 -11.94 -5.47 -22.21
CA GLU A 138 -10.57 -4.95 -22.18
C GLU A 138 -10.45 -3.84 -21.13
N PRO A 139 -10.30 -4.19 -19.85
CA PRO A 139 -10.12 -3.18 -18.81
C PRO A 139 -8.76 -2.51 -18.92
N VAL A 140 -8.71 -1.21 -18.62
CA VAL A 140 -7.41 -0.50 -18.56
C VAL A 140 -6.46 -1.19 -17.59
N GLY A 141 -5.22 -1.36 -18.02
CA GLY A 141 -4.20 -2.08 -17.25
C GLY A 141 -4.36 -3.60 -17.26
N GLN A 142 -5.11 -4.17 -18.22
CA GLN A 142 -5.23 -5.61 -18.36
C GLN A 142 -3.84 -6.25 -18.56
N GLY A 143 -3.58 -7.31 -17.81
CA GLY A 143 -2.30 -8.01 -17.82
C GLY A 143 -1.23 -7.41 -16.91
N HIS A 144 -1.46 -6.23 -16.31
CA HIS A 144 -0.54 -5.61 -15.36
C HIS A 144 -0.90 -5.90 -13.88
N PRO A 145 0.12 -5.96 -13.00
CA PRO A 145 1.55 -5.91 -13.30
C PRO A 145 2.00 -7.08 -14.18
N ASP A 146 2.87 -6.81 -15.15
CA ASP A 146 3.47 -7.81 -16.05
C ASP A 146 4.97 -8.04 -15.76
N ALA A 147 5.65 -8.83 -16.60
CA ALA A 147 7.06 -9.14 -16.40
C ALA A 147 7.99 -7.91 -16.53
N GLU A 148 7.61 -6.87 -17.28
CA GLU A 148 8.38 -5.63 -17.38
C GLU A 148 8.19 -4.78 -16.12
N ASP A 149 6.97 -4.73 -15.59
CA ASP A 149 6.68 -4.12 -14.28
C ASP A 149 7.47 -4.81 -13.17
N ASP A 150 7.47 -6.14 -13.15
CA ASP A 150 8.20 -6.94 -12.16
C ASP A 150 9.71 -6.67 -12.23
N LYS A 151 10.26 -6.58 -13.42
CA LYS A 151 11.65 -6.22 -13.63
C LYS A 151 11.95 -4.83 -13.10
N ALA A 152 11.12 -3.84 -13.42
CA ALA A 152 11.30 -2.46 -12.95
C ALA A 152 11.21 -2.36 -11.42
N VAL A 153 10.25 -3.07 -10.79
CA VAL A 153 10.11 -3.15 -9.33
C VAL A 153 11.33 -3.81 -8.70
N SER A 154 11.84 -4.89 -9.30
CA SER A 154 13.02 -5.60 -8.80
C SER A 154 14.27 -4.72 -8.88
N GLU A 155 14.54 -4.05 -10.01
CA GLU A 155 15.67 -3.14 -10.19
C GLU A 155 15.60 -1.97 -9.22
N PHE A 156 14.42 -1.36 -9.04
CA PHE A 156 14.20 -0.31 -8.05
C PHE A 156 14.47 -0.78 -6.63
N THR A 157 13.94 -1.95 -6.26
CA THR A 157 14.11 -2.55 -4.93
C THR A 157 15.58 -2.86 -4.65
N GLN A 158 16.28 -3.43 -5.62
CA GLN A 158 17.71 -3.70 -5.53
C GLN A 158 18.50 -2.41 -5.26
N ALA A 159 18.25 -1.35 -6.03
CA ALA A 159 18.92 -0.07 -5.86
C ALA A 159 18.67 0.56 -4.47
N ILE A 160 17.46 0.43 -3.93
CA ILE A 160 17.14 0.87 -2.56
C ILE A 160 17.92 0.04 -1.54
N PHE A 161 17.92 -1.29 -1.66
CA PHE A 161 18.57 -2.18 -0.72
C PHE A 161 20.09 -2.01 -0.71
N GLU A 162 20.72 -1.82 -1.87
CA GLU A 162 22.14 -1.51 -1.99
C GLU A 162 22.51 -0.20 -1.27
N ARG A 163 21.73 0.87 -1.47
CA ARG A 163 21.95 2.16 -0.79
C ARG A 163 21.81 2.06 0.72
N LEU A 164 20.81 1.29 1.20
CA LEU A 164 20.65 1.01 2.63
C LEU A 164 21.86 0.25 3.19
N SER A 165 22.30 -0.80 2.50
CA SER A 165 23.44 -1.64 2.91
C SER A 165 24.76 -0.88 2.95
N GLU A 166 24.91 0.10 2.06
CA GLU A 166 26.11 0.98 1.99
C GLU A 166 26.00 2.24 2.87
N HIS A 167 24.90 2.42 3.62
CA HIS A 167 24.62 3.65 4.39
C HIS A 167 24.64 4.93 3.54
N LYS A 168 24.22 4.85 2.27
CA LYS A 168 24.21 5.93 1.28
C LYS A 168 22.80 6.42 0.94
N THR A 169 21.87 6.33 1.87
CA THR A 169 20.50 6.80 1.65
C THR A 169 20.48 8.34 1.62
N CYS A 170 19.79 8.87 0.61
CA CYS A 170 19.47 10.30 0.53
C CYS A 170 17.99 10.49 0.81
N SER A 171 17.67 11.47 1.62
CA SER A 171 16.28 11.86 1.88
C SER A 171 15.63 12.37 0.61
N LEU A 172 14.46 11.84 0.28
CA LEU A 172 13.62 12.33 -0.81
C LEU A 172 12.70 13.40 -0.25
N PRO A 173 12.68 14.64 -0.82
CA PRO A 173 11.73 15.65 -0.39
C PRO A 173 10.29 15.20 -0.72
N LEU A 174 9.33 15.53 0.16
CA LEU A 174 7.93 15.15 -0.01
C LEU A 174 7.35 15.63 -1.35
N GLU A 175 7.79 16.78 -1.83
CA GLU A 175 7.37 17.37 -3.09
C GLU A 175 7.71 16.49 -4.31
N ALA A 176 8.74 15.65 -4.20
CA ALA A 176 9.06 14.68 -5.27
C ALA A 176 7.99 13.59 -5.45
N LEU A 177 7.16 13.37 -4.44
CA LEU A 177 6.00 12.47 -4.51
C LEU A 177 4.73 13.16 -5.01
N ASP A 178 4.78 14.47 -5.22
CA ASP A 178 3.68 15.30 -5.75
C ASP A 178 3.92 15.62 -7.23
N TYR A 179 3.93 14.58 -8.05
CA TYR A 179 4.32 14.65 -9.46
C TYR A 179 3.18 14.99 -10.42
N ASN A 180 1.94 15.08 -9.94
CA ASN A 180 0.81 15.50 -10.76
C ASN A 180 0.66 17.03 -10.76
N PRO A 181 0.12 17.64 -11.86
CA PRO A 181 -0.11 19.08 -11.91
C PRO A 181 -0.99 19.57 -10.77
N GLU A 182 -0.61 20.68 -10.13
CA GLU A 182 -1.34 21.26 -8.98
C GLU A 182 -2.82 21.53 -9.32
N ALA A 183 -3.12 21.95 -10.56
CA ALA A 183 -4.48 22.17 -11.01
C ALA A 183 -5.41 20.93 -10.85
N HIS A 184 -4.82 19.74 -10.86
CA HIS A 184 -5.56 18.48 -10.70
C HIS A 184 -5.55 17.96 -9.25
N THR A 185 -4.64 18.43 -8.40
CA THR A 185 -4.44 17.89 -7.05
C THR A 185 -4.86 18.84 -5.93
N ALA A 186 -5.00 20.15 -6.21
CA ALA A 186 -5.32 21.16 -5.20
C ALA A 186 -6.60 20.86 -4.41
N ASP A 187 -7.66 20.44 -5.10
CA ASP A 187 -8.95 20.14 -4.47
C ASP A 187 -8.90 18.81 -3.69
N LEU A 188 -8.14 17.83 -4.17
CA LEU A 188 -7.90 16.58 -3.43
C LEU A 188 -7.19 16.86 -2.11
N LYS A 189 -6.16 17.72 -2.13
CA LYS A 189 -5.42 18.13 -0.92
C LYS A 189 -6.27 18.91 0.07
N LYS A 190 -7.18 19.78 -0.40
CA LYS A 190 -8.13 20.52 0.46
C LYS A 190 -9.15 19.60 1.12
N ASN A 191 -9.52 18.51 0.45
CA ASN A 191 -10.54 17.58 0.92
C ASN A 191 -9.96 16.37 1.69
N LEU A 192 -8.68 16.40 2.03
CA LEU A 192 -8.08 15.36 2.87
C LEU A 192 -8.79 15.26 4.21
N GLY A 193 -9.08 14.03 4.62
CA GLY A 193 -9.80 13.74 5.87
C GLY A 193 -11.32 13.86 5.77
N GLN A 194 -11.87 14.23 4.61
CA GLN A 194 -13.31 14.14 4.40
C GLN A 194 -13.75 12.66 4.38
N PRO A 195 -14.89 12.33 5.03
CA PRO A 195 -15.38 10.96 5.04
C PRO A 195 -15.66 10.47 3.62
N TRP A 196 -15.32 9.22 3.35
CA TRP A 196 -15.65 8.58 2.10
C TRP A 196 -17.16 8.41 1.98
N GLN A 197 -17.66 8.61 0.78
CA GLN A 197 -19.06 8.34 0.50
C GLN A 197 -19.30 6.82 0.63
N ILE A 198 -20.25 6.46 1.48
CA ILE A 198 -20.69 5.07 1.60
C ILE A 198 -21.50 4.70 0.37
N ILE A 199 -21.05 3.69 -0.35
CA ILE A 199 -21.76 3.15 -1.51
C ILE A 199 -22.57 1.94 -1.00
N PRO A 200 -23.88 1.90 -1.20
CA PRO A 200 -24.70 0.74 -0.86
C PRO A 200 -24.17 -0.52 -1.54
N LYS A 201 -24.05 -1.59 -0.78
CA LYS A 201 -23.57 -2.89 -1.25
C LYS A 201 -24.66 -3.93 -1.09
N THR A 202 -24.72 -4.85 -2.02
CA THR A 202 -25.67 -5.96 -2.02
C THR A 202 -24.94 -7.27 -2.18
N VAL A 203 -25.54 -8.35 -1.72
CA VAL A 203 -25.08 -9.72 -1.92
C VAL A 203 -25.96 -10.38 -2.95
N ASP A 204 -25.38 -11.07 -3.89
CA ASP A 204 -26.06 -12.00 -4.77
C ASP A 204 -26.19 -13.32 -3.98
N GLU A 205 -27.37 -13.55 -3.39
CA GLU A 205 -27.62 -14.67 -2.49
C GLU A 205 -27.50 -16.01 -3.22
N ASP A 206 -27.86 -16.05 -4.51
CA ASP A 206 -27.78 -17.27 -5.32
C ASP A 206 -26.33 -17.70 -5.59
N LYS A 207 -25.38 -16.76 -5.55
CA LYS A 207 -23.95 -17.02 -5.73
C LYS A 207 -23.17 -17.12 -4.43
N CYS A 208 -23.76 -16.71 -3.33
CA CYS A 208 -23.09 -16.72 -2.03
C CYS A 208 -23.01 -18.13 -1.46
N THR A 209 -21.81 -18.65 -1.28
CA THR A 209 -21.57 -19.96 -0.66
C THR A 209 -21.50 -19.90 0.87
N GLN A 210 -21.69 -18.74 1.47
CA GLN A 210 -21.64 -18.52 2.93
C GLN A 210 -20.29 -18.95 3.58
N CYS A 211 -19.20 -18.93 2.81
CA CYS A 211 -17.89 -19.44 3.23
C CYS A 211 -17.14 -18.56 4.26
N GLY A 212 -17.62 -17.34 4.55
CA GLY A 212 -17.01 -16.45 5.54
C GLY A 212 -15.76 -15.71 5.10
N VAL A 213 -15.14 -16.05 3.97
CA VAL A 213 -13.89 -15.46 3.49
C VAL A 213 -13.95 -13.93 3.41
N CYS A 214 -15.09 -13.35 3.01
CA CYS A 214 -15.25 -11.88 2.93
C CYS A 214 -15.17 -11.19 4.30
N GLU A 215 -15.59 -11.84 5.39
CA GLU A 215 -15.41 -11.34 6.76
C GLU A 215 -13.95 -11.46 7.19
N GLU A 216 -13.33 -12.61 6.92
CA GLU A 216 -11.96 -12.91 7.32
C GLU A 216 -10.93 -11.93 6.68
N VAL A 217 -11.07 -11.69 5.37
CA VAL A 217 -10.10 -10.86 4.62
C VAL A 217 -10.41 -9.36 4.67
N CYS A 218 -11.46 -8.92 5.32
CA CYS A 218 -11.83 -7.50 5.37
C CYS A 218 -10.85 -6.71 6.25
N PRO A 219 -10.00 -5.84 5.70
CA PRO A 219 -8.95 -5.15 6.45
C PRO A 219 -9.48 -4.17 7.50
N VAL A 220 -10.74 -3.75 7.37
CA VAL A 220 -11.41 -2.82 8.31
C VAL A 220 -12.47 -3.49 9.17
N GLY A 221 -12.66 -4.82 9.03
CA GLY A 221 -13.67 -5.56 9.78
C GLY A 221 -15.11 -5.10 9.55
N ALA A 222 -15.37 -4.56 8.36
CA ALA A 222 -16.66 -3.98 7.97
C ALA A 222 -17.64 -4.97 7.38
N ILE A 223 -17.27 -6.25 7.31
CA ILE A 223 -18.16 -7.32 6.85
C ILE A 223 -18.35 -8.30 7.99
N LYS A 224 -19.59 -8.66 8.24
CA LYS A 224 -19.96 -9.69 9.19
C LYS A 224 -20.79 -10.76 8.49
N LEU A 225 -20.48 -12.03 8.71
CA LEU A 225 -21.28 -13.13 8.21
C LEU A 225 -22.41 -13.42 9.21
N SER A 226 -23.64 -13.39 8.70
CA SER A 226 -24.84 -13.95 9.31
C SER A 226 -25.29 -15.11 8.43
N ASP A 227 -26.55 -15.18 8.04
CA ASP A 227 -26.97 -16.06 6.93
C ASP A 227 -26.27 -15.66 5.63
N TYR A 228 -26.12 -14.33 5.41
CA TYR A 228 -25.36 -13.72 4.32
C TYR A 228 -24.46 -12.60 4.84
N PRO A 229 -23.43 -12.16 4.04
CA PRO A 229 -22.58 -11.05 4.43
C PRO A 229 -23.38 -9.76 4.68
N VAL A 230 -23.18 -9.18 5.84
CA VAL A 230 -23.74 -7.87 6.23
C VAL A 230 -22.63 -6.84 6.17
N PHE A 231 -22.85 -5.74 5.45
CA PHE A 231 -21.89 -4.65 5.30
C PHE A 231 -22.14 -3.58 6.36
N LEU A 232 -21.14 -3.30 7.19
CA LEU A 232 -21.17 -2.27 8.20
C LEU A 232 -20.85 -0.88 7.60
N GLN A 233 -21.06 0.21 8.37
CA GLN A 233 -20.85 1.57 7.89
C GLN A 233 -19.39 1.89 7.51
N SER A 234 -18.42 1.13 8.01
CA SER A 234 -16.99 1.28 7.68
C SER A 234 -16.58 0.57 6.38
N CYS A 235 -17.52 -0.04 5.68
CA CYS A 235 -17.24 -0.76 4.45
C CYS A 235 -17.16 0.19 3.24
#